data_881c25d3382baaa4b93d2e380fa7a896
#
_entry.id   881c25d3382baaa4b93d2e380fa7a896
#
_cell.length_a   1.000
_cell.length_b   1.000
_cell.length_c   1.000
_cell.angle_alpha   90.00
_cell.angle_beta   90.00
_cell.angle_gamma   90.00
#
_symmetry.space_group_name_H-M   'P 1'
#
loop_
_entity.id
_entity.type
_entity.pdbx_description
1 polymer ?
#
loop_
_entity_poly.entity_id
_entity_poly.type
_entity_poly.pdbx_seq_one_letter_code
_entity_poly.pdbx_strand_id
1 'polypeptide(L)'
;MSMRKFWQILCVCLCALVIPACGSDEDDPLPVDEEWRQLNDEAFQKQTQMEGYERLESQSNAGYILYKVLETGDSDEPIYFTSQVECYYKGTFVDGRVFTDMSFEHGAPATINVNEKIDGFATALQYMHPGDRWEIWIPQALGYGSAGSASRQQSDGTYSTEIKPYTTLIYEIEVTRVTEP
;
A
#
# COMPACT_ATOMS: atom_id res chain seq x y z
N MET A 1 62.35 -42.23 22.99
CA MET A 1 61.36 -41.12 23.16
C MET A 1 60.29 -41.37 22.14
N SER A 2 59.06 -41.66 22.56
CA SER A 2 58.05 -42.41 21.89
C SER A 2 57.35 -41.63 20.74
N MET A 3 57.31 -42.20 19.55
CA MET A 3 56.61 -41.70 18.33
C MET A 3 55.11 -41.49 18.52
N ARG A 4 54.55 -41.85 19.66
CA ARG A 4 53.13 -41.72 19.99
C ARG A 4 52.71 -40.31 20.36
N LYS A 5 53.65 -39.41 20.72
CA LYS A 5 53.34 -38.01 21.05
C LYS A 5 53.35 -37.06 19.86
N PHE A 6 53.93 -37.48 18.74
CA PHE A 6 53.94 -36.63 17.53
C PHE A 6 52.64 -36.72 16.71
N TRP A 7 51.88 -37.77 16.89
CA TRP A 7 50.61 -37.94 16.16
C TRP A 7 49.39 -37.34 16.84
N GLN A 8 49.54 -37.07 18.16
CA GLN A 8 48.43 -36.35 18.88
C GLN A 8 48.45 -34.85 18.67
N ILE A 9 49.53 -34.26 18.20
CA ILE A 9 49.62 -32.80 17.90
C ILE A 9 49.18 -32.52 16.49
N LEU A 10 49.17 -33.48 15.58
CA LEU A 10 48.74 -33.31 14.19
C LEU A 10 47.22 -33.38 14.01
N CYS A 11 46.47 -33.92 14.96
CA CYS A 11 45.01 -34.05 14.90
C CYS A 11 44.23 -32.84 15.46
N VAL A 12 44.87 -31.87 16.08
CA VAL A 12 44.23 -30.73 16.72
C VAL A 12 44.13 -29.50 15.78
N CYS A 13 44.89 -29.50 14.68
CA CYS A 13 44.90 -28.34 13.75
C CYS A 13 44.00 -28.49 12.51
N LEU A 14 43.13 -29.51 12.44
CA LEU A 14 42.29 -29.72 11.26
C LEU A 14 40.77 -29.51 11.51
N CYS A 15 40.41 -28.83 12.61
CA CYS A 15 39.02 -28.57 12.94
C CYS A 15 38.78 -27.08 13.23
N ALA A 16 39.07 -26.19 12.28
CA ALA A 16 38.55 -24.83 12.37
C ALA A 16 38.61 -24.09 11.03
N LEU A 17 37.93 -24.59 10.02
CA LEU A 17 37.47 -23.76 8.91
C LEU A 17 36.07 -24.21 8.53
N VAL A 18 35.11 -24.11 9.45
CA VAL A 18 33.73 -23.95 9.10
C VAL A 18 33.61 -22.47 8.82
N ILE A 19 33.76 -22.10 7.56
CA ILE A 19 33.28 -20.82 7.06
C ILE A 19 31.77 -20.94 7.10
N PRO A 20 31.04 -20.14 7.94
CA PRO A 20 29.63 -20.00 7.71
C PRO A 20 29.52 -19.39 6.31
N ALA A 21 28.98 -20.15 5.36
CA ALA A 21 28.46 -19.58 4.14
C ALA A 21 27.40 -18.59 4.60
N CYS A 22 27.71 -17.30 4.54
CA CYS A 22 26.71 -16.25 4.57
C CYS A 22 25.70 -16.59 3.49
N GLY A 23 24.52 -17.01 3.91
CA GLY A 23 23.36 -17.00 3.07
C GLY A 23 23.19 -15.57 2.56
N SER A 24 22.86 -15.45 1.31
CA SER A 24 22.52 -14.21 0.64
C SER A 24 21.49 -13.43 1.44
N ASP A 25 21.83 -12.21 1.80
CA ASP A 25 21.00 -11.23 2.53
C ASP A 25 19.86 -10.65 1.63
N GLU A 26 19.15 -11.48 0.88
CA GLU A 26 18.10 -11.02 -0.03
C GLU A 26 16.71 -10.93 0.60
N ASP A 27 16.54 -11.35 1.87
CA ASP A 27 15.25 -11.38 2.55
C ASP A 27 15.21 -10.60 3.87
N ASP A 28 16.17 -9.74 4.15
CA ASP A 28 16.03 -8.87 5.31
C ASP A 28 14.97 -7.80 5.03
N PRO A 29 13.90 -7.74 5.82
CA PRO A 29 12.87 -6.72 5.65
C PRO A 29 13.51 -5.34 5.75
N LEU A 30 13.11 -4.42 4.87
CA LEU A 30 13.59 -3.05 4.88
C LEU A 30 13.46 -2.48 6.30
N PRO A 31 14.47 -1.76 6.80
CA PRO A 31 14.43 -1.19 8.14
C PRO A 31 13.19 -0.29 8.26
N VAL A 32 12.41 -0.52 9.32
CA VAL A 32 11.21 0.27 9.58
C VAL A 32 11.60 1.70 9.96
N ASP A 33 11.08 2.67 9.23
CA ASP A 33 11.18 4.09 9.56
C ASP A 33 10.11 4.40 10.62
N GLU A 34 10.48 4.28 11.91
CA GLU A 34 9.55 4.46 13.04
C GLU A 34 8.98 5.88 13.12
N GLU A 35 9.73 6.91 12.70
CA GLU A 35 9.23 8.28 12.66
C GLU A 35 8.14 8.43 11.60
N TRP A 36 8.36 7.84 10.42
CA TRP A 36 7.36 7.78 9.37
C TRP A 36 6.11 7.02 9.78
N ARG A 37 6.27 5.86 10.41
CA ARG A 37 5.18 5.04 10.92
C ARG A 37 4.34 5.82 11.94
N GLN A 38 4.99 6.42 12.94
CA GLN A 38 4.30 7.20 13.97
C GLN A 38 3.54 8.37 13.34
N LEU A 39 4.16 9.11 12.40
CA LEU A 39 3.51 10.21 11.68
C LEU A 39 2.22 9.76 10.99
N ASN A 40 2.25 8.61 10.31
CA ASN A 40 1.11 8.08 9.58
C ASN A 40 -0.01 7.58 10.51
N ASP A 41 0.34 6.86 11.58
CA ASP A 41 -0.61 6.38 12.58
C ASP A 41 -1.29 7.56 13.30
N GLU A 42 -0.54 8.56 13.74
CA GLU A 42 -1.07 9.75 14.38
C GLU A 42 -1.97 10.57 13.45
N ALA A 43 -1.58 10.73 12.18
CA ALA A 43 -2.38 11.44 11.20
C ALA A 43 -3.74 10.73 10.97
N PHE A 44 -3.74 9.40 10.81
CA PHE A 44 -4.97 8.63 10.67
C PHE A 44 -5.85 8.74 11.93
N GLN A 45 -5.27 8.58 13.13
CA GLN A 45 -6.02 8.71 14.39
C GLN A 45 -6.60 10.11 14.57
N LYS A 46 -5.86 11.15 14.22
CA LYS A 46 -6.37 12.51 14.25
C LYS A 46 -7.55 12.69 13.29
N GLN A 47 -7.46 12.10 12.08
CA GLN A 47 -8.53 12.19 11.09
C GLN A 47 -9.83 11.52 11.56
N THR A 48 -9.77 10.49 12.42
CA THR A 48 -10.97 9.86 13.00
C THR A 48 -11.81 10.81 13.88
N GLN A 49 -11.21 11.91 14.32
CA GLN A 49 -11.86 12.91 15.18
C GLN A 49 -12.36 14.12 14.37
N MET A 50 -12.08 14.17 13.08
CA MET A 50 -12.45 15.30 12.24
C MET A 50 -13.91 15.18 11.81
N GLU A 51 -14.61 16.32 11.87
CA GLU A 51 -16.01 16.40 11.45
C GLU A 51 -16.16 16.13 9.94
N GLY A 52 -17.23 15.45 9.59
CA GLY A 52 -17.57 15.13 8.18
C GLY A 52 -16.90 13.86 7.64
N TYR A 53 -16.12 13.13 8.45
CA TYR A 53 -15.60 11.83 8.11
C TYR A 53 -16.36 10.72 8.81
N GLU A 54 -16.68 9.69 8.05
CA GLU A 54 -17.35 8.49 8.52
C GLU A 54 -16.45 7.27 8.34
N ARG A 55 -16.76 6.20 9.08
CA ARG A 55 -16.04 4.91 8.98
C ARG A 55 -16.76 3.99 8.04
N LEU A 56 -15.99 3.29 7.22
CA LEU A 56 -16.47 2.25 6.33
C LEU A 56 -15.64 0.99 6.54
N GLU A 57 -16.27 -0.05 7.09
CA GLU A 57 -15.60 -1.33 7.37
C GLU A 57 -15.26 -2.05 6.08
N SER A 58 -14.04 -2.58 6.00
CA SER A 58 -13.63 -3.43 4.89
C SER A 58 -14.20 -4.83 5.01
N GLN A 59 -14.61 -5.42 3.90
CA GLN A 59 -15.07 -6.81 3.84
C GLN A 59 -13.95 -7.82 4.12
N SER A 60 -12.68 -7.42 4.04
CA SER A 60 -11.53 -8.26 4.41
C SER A 60 -11.37 -8.47 5.92
N ASN A 61 -12.13 -7.75 6.75
CA ASN A 61 -12.01 -7.70 8.20
C ASN A 61 -10.64 -7.19 8.72
N ALA A 62 -9.84 -6.55 7.85
CA ALA A 62 -8.54 -5.99 8.23
C ALA A 62 -8.64 -4.57 8.84
N GLY A 63 -9.86 -4.03 8.97
CA GLY A 63 -10.12 -2.73 9.55
C GLY A 63 -11.10 -1.90 8.71
N TYR A 64 -11.01 -0.58 8.85
CA TYR A 64 -11.89 0.36 8.19
C TYR A 64 -11.11 1.48 7.52
N ILE A 65 -11.72 2.11 6.51
CA ILE A 65 -11.29 3.37 5.94
C ILE A 65 -12.10 4.52 6.57
N LEU A 66 -11.58 5.75 6.46
CA LEU A 66 -12.40 6.94 6.64
C LEU A 66 -12.77 7.48 5.27
N TYR A 67 -13.98 7.98 5.14
CA TYR A 67 -14.42 8.63 3.90
C TYR A 67 -15.20 9.89 4.20
N LYS A 68 -15.16 10.79 3.25
CA LYS A 68 -15.96 12.02 3.21
C LYS A 68 -16.52 12.19 1.81
N VAL A 69 -17.83 12.28 1.71
CA VAL A 69 -18.51 12.57 0.45
C VAL A 69 -18.29 14.04 0.10
N LEU A 70 -17.66 14.29 -1.05
CA LEU A 70 -17.44 15.63 -1.59
C LEU A 70 -18.57 16.01 -2.57
N GLU A 71 -18.96 15.05 -3.43
CA GLU A 71 -20.07 15.19 -4.37
C GLU A 71 -20.82 13.86 -4.44
N THR A 72 -22.14 13.92 -4.61
CA THR A 72 -23.01 12.76 -4.80
C THR A 72 -23.50 12.75 -6.22
N GLY A 73 -23.32 11.64 -6.92
CA GLY A 73 -23.84 11.40 -8.26
C GLY A 73 -25.34 11.16 -8.29
N ASP A 74 -25.90 11.17 -9.48
CA ASP A 74 -27.32 10.90 -9.72
C ASP A 74 -27.60 9.44 -10.11
N SER A 75 -26.58 8.57 -10.13
CA SER A 75 -26.67 7.17 -10.52
C SER A 75 -26.83 6.26 -9.31
N ASP A 76 -27.68 5.24 -9.45
CA ASP A 76 -27.83 4.15 -8.48
C ASP A 76 -27.15 2.86 -8.99
N GLU A 77 -26.33 2.93 -10.05
CA GLU A 77 -25.65 1.77 -10.61
C GLU A 77 -24.60 1.24 -9.63
N PRO A 78 -24.72 -0.02 -9.15
CA PRO A 78 -23.83 -0.57 -8.14
C PRO A 78 -22.48 -0.93 -8.76
N ILE A 79 -21.42 -0.79 -7.92
CA ILE A 79 -20.07 -1.25 -8.24
C ILE A 79 -19.78 -2.48 -7.39
N TYR A 80 -19.50 -3.60 -8.04
CA TYR A 80 -19.14 -4.84 -7.37
C TYR A 80 -17.62 -5.03 -7.29
N PHE A 81 -17.18 -5.96 -6.47
CA PHE A 81 -15.77 -6.33 -6.36
C PHE A 81 -15.17 -6.80 -7.71
N THR A 82 -16.01 -7.40 -8.58
CA THR A 82 -15.63 -7.87 -9.92
C THR A 82 -15.76 -6.82 -11.01
N SER A 83 -16.32 -5.66 -10.70
CA SER A 83 -16.59 -4.62 -11.70
C SER A 83 -15.30 -3.98 -12.22
N GLN A 84 -15.39 -3.48 -13.45
CA GLN A 84 -14.44 -2.54 -14.01
C GLN A 84 -15.10 -1.15 -14.08
N VAL A 85 -14.38 -0.13 -13.61
CA VAL A 85 -14.87 1.25 -13.58
C VAL A 85 -13.88 2.21 -14.24
N GLU A 86 -14.39 3.32 -14.72
CA GLU A 86 -13.57 4.48 -15.05
C GLU A 86 -13.69 5.51 -13.93
N CYS A 87 -12.55 6.00 -13.46
CA CYS A 87 -12.50 7.04 -12.43
C CYS A 87 -11.30 7.96 -12.61
N TYR A 88 -11.45 9.18 -12.14
CA TYR A 88 -10.35 10.08 -11.83
C TYR A 88 -9.93 9.86 -10.39
N TYR A 89 -8.63 9.95 -10.11
CA TYR A 89 -8.16 9.90 -8.73
C TYR A 89 -6.82 10.58 -8.56
N LYS A 90 -6.61 11.10 -7.35
CA LYS A 90 -5.34 11.66 -6.91
C LYS A 90 -4.98 11.09 -5.54
N GLY A 91 -3.76 10.60 -5.41
CA GLY A 91 -3.26 10.02 -4.17
C GLY A 91 -2.16 10.89 -3.55
N THR A 92 -2.30 11.16 -2.24
CA THR A 92 -1.33 11.94 -1.46
C THR A 92 -0.94 11.22 -0.17
N PHE A 93 0.28 11.47 0.27
CA PHE A 93 0.74 11.11 1.60
C PHE A 93 0.21 12.09 2.66
N VAL A 94 0.32 11.72 3.93
CA VAL A 94 -0.07 12.57 5.06
C VAL A 94 0.73 13.87 5.16
N ASP A 95 1.90 13.94 4.54
CA ASP A 95 2.73 15.15 4.43
C ASP A 95 2.38 16.02 3.21
N GLY A 96 1.35 15.65 2.44
CA GLY A 96 0.86 16.39 1.27
C GLY A 96 1.58 16.11 -0.04
N ARG A 97 2.64 15.29 -0.06
CA ARG A 97 3.29 14.90 -1.32
C ARG A 97 2.36 13.99 -2.14
N VAL A 98 2.28 14.28 -3.44
CA VAL A 98 1.51 13.46 -4.39
C VAL A 98 2.33 12.24 -4.79
N PHE A 99 1.74 11.05 -4.72
CA PHE A 99 2.37 9.81 -5.22
C PHE A 99 1.73 9.27 -6.50
N THR A 100 0.49 9.66 -6.78
CA THR A 100 -0.20 9.35 -8.04
C THR A 100 -1.19 10.46 -8.37
N ASP A 101 -1.32 10.80 -9.65
CA ASP A 101 -2.25 11.82 -10.11
C ASP A 101 -2.83 11.42 -11.47
N MET A 102 -4.06 10.92 -11.43
CA MET A 102 -4.92 10.60 -12.57
C MET A 102 -6.20 11.44 -12.50
N SER A 103 -6.05 12.69 -12.05
CA SER A 103 -7.15 13.64 -11.93
C SER A 103 -7.59 14.15 -13.30
N PHE A 104 -8.76 14.77 -13.35
CA PHE A 104 -9.32 15.36 -14.57
C PHE A 104 -8.36 16.33 -15.29
N GLU A 105 -7.51 17.01 -14.53
CA GLU A 105 -6.50 17.95 -15.09
C GLU A 105 -5.45 17.23 -15.95
N HIS A 106 -5.25 15.93 -15.77
CA HIS A 106 -4.25 15.12 -16.46
C HIS A 106 -4.81 14.29 -17.62
N GLY A 107 -6.08 14.43 -17.97
CA GLY A 107 -6.66 13.86 -19.19
C GLY A 107 -7.85 12.93 -18.99
N ALA A 108 -7.81 11.76 -19.62
CA ALA A 108 -8.89 10.78 -19.57
C ALA A 108 -8.92 10.02 -18.23
N PRO A 109 -10.09 9.56 -17.76
CA PRO A 109 -10.19 8.73 -16.56
C PRO A 109 -9.43 7.41 -16.74
N ALA A 110 -8.93 6.89 -15.63
CA ALA A 110 -8.30 5.59 -15.61
C ALA A 110 -9.34 4.47 -15.57
N THR A 111 -9.14 3.43 -16.38
CA THR A 111 -9.92 2.19 -16.28
C THR A 111 -9.32 1.30 -15.19
N ILE A 112 -10.14 0.87 -14.23
CA ILE A 112 -9.73 0.17 -13.02
C ILE A 112 -10.56 -1.10 -12.84
N ASN A 113 -9.90 -2.24 -12.63
CA ASN A 113 -10.52 -3.44 -12.08
C ASN A 113 -10.54 -3.30 -10.55
N VAL A 114 -11.72 -3.33 -9.93
CA VAL A 114 -11.89 -3.11 -8.49
C VAL A 114 -11.07 -4.12 -7.68
N ASN A 115 -11.12 -5.39 -8.06
CA ASN A 115 -10.42 -6.51 -7.39
C ASN A 115 -8.88 -6.49 -7.50
N GLU A 116 -8.32 -5.60 -8.33
CA GLU A 116 -6.87 -5.43 -8.47
C GLU A 116 -6.32 -4.26 -7.63
N LYS A 117 -7.19 -3.58 -6.87
CA LYS A 117 -6.79 -2.46 -6.03
C LYS A 117 -6.53 -2.90 -4.59
N ILE A 118 -5.79 -2.06 -3.85
CA ILE A 118 -5.63 -2.25 -2.41
C ILE A 118 -6.99 -2.26 -1.73
N ASP A 119 -7.13 -3.02 -0.66
CA ASP A 119 -8.40 -3.27 0.03
C ASP A 119 -9.18 -1.98 0.35
N GLY A 120 -8.51 -0.97 0.83
CA GLY A 120 -9.17 0.29 1.18
C GLY A 120 -9.76 1.02 -0.03
N PHE A 121 -9.08 1.00 -1.17
CA PHE A 121 -9.58 1.60 -2.40
C PHE A 121 -10.75 0.80 -2.97
N ALA A 122 -10.62 -0.53 -3.02
CA ALA A 122 -11.69 -1.43 -3.45
C ALA A 122 -12.93 -1.33 -2.53
N THR A 123 -12.71 -1.15 -1.22
CA THR A 123 -13.79 -0.93 -0.26
C THR A 123 -14.58 0.33 -0.60
N ALA A 124 -13.90 1.46 -0.83
CA ALA A 124 -14.60 2.70 -1.20
C ALA A 124 -15.43 2.55 -2.48
N LEU A 125 -14.82 2.01 -3.55
CA LEU A 125 -15.49 1.87 -4.84
C LEU A 125 -16.79 1.04 -4.74
N GLN A 126 -16.85 0.01 -3.91
CA GLN A 126 -18.05 -0.83 -3.76
C GLN A 126 -19.23 -0.13 -3.08
N TYR A 127 -19.01 1.05 -2.50
CA TYR A 127 -20.05 1.88 -1.88
C TYR A 127 -20.29 3.20 -2.65
N MET A 128 -19.46 3.49 -3.64
CA MET A 128 -19.63 4.62 -4.54
C MET A 128 -20.52 4.25 -5.74
N HIS A 129 -21.04 5.28 -6.40
CA HIS A 129 -21.79 5.18 -7.63
C HIS A 129 -21.21 6.13 -8.68
N PRO A 130 -21.49 5.94 -9.98
CA PRO A 130 -21.10 6.91 -11.00
C PRO A 130 -21.59 8.33 -10.67
N GLY A 131 -20.68 9.28 -10.75
CA GLY A 131 -20.88 10.67 -10.38
C GLY A 131 -20.48 11.02 -8.94
N ASP A 132 -20.23 10.02 -8.08
CA ASP A 132 -19.73 10.29 -6.75
C ASP A 132 -18.27 10.75 -6.77
N ARG A 133 -17.95 11.72 -5.89
CA ARG A 133 -16.60 12.13 -5.59
C ARG A 133 -16.36 12.10 -4.08
N TRP A 134 -15.40 11.28 -3.65
CA TRP A 134 -15.08 11.07 -2.25
C TRP A 134 -13.61 11.36 -1.95
N GLU A 135 -13.33 11.87 -0.74
CA GLU A 135 -12.01 11.79 -0.13
C GLU A 135 -11.98 10.59 0.81
N ILE A 136 -10.95 9.75 0.69
CA ILE A 136 -10.80 8.57 1.53
C ILE A 136 -9.41 8.54 2.17
N TRP A 137 -9.36 8.05 3.40
CA TRP A 137 -8.14 7.79 4.15
C TRP A 137 -8.02 6.31 4.41
N ILE A 138 -6.96 5.71 3.90
CA ILE A 138 -6.71 4.27 3.94
C ILE A 138 -5.55 4.01 4.90
N PRO A 139 -5.79 3.34 6.05
CA PRO A 139 -4.71 2.96 6.96
C PRO A 139 -3.83 1.90 6.30
N GLN A 140 -2.60 1.77 6.77
CA GLN A 140 -1.62 0.85 6.19
C GLN A 140 -2.14 -0.60 6.04
N ALA A 141 -2.97 -1.08 6.98
CA ALA A 141 -3.50 -2.44 6.95
C ALA A 141 -4.42 -2.74 5.75
N LEU A 142 -5.07 -1.72 5.19
CA LEU A 142 -5.89 -1.78 3.99
C LEU A 142 -5.18 -1.20 2.75
N GLY A 143 -3.91 -0.82 2.89
CA GLY A 143 -3.02 -0.32 1.86
C GLY A 143 -1.90 -1.29 1.52
N TYR A 144 -0.65 -0.85 1.66
CA TYR A 144 0.54 -1.65 1.33
C TYR A 144 1.22 -2.29 2.55
N GLY A 145 0.65 -2.14 3.75
CA GLY A 145 1.07 -2.81 4.97
C GLY A 145 2.50 -2.50 5.40
N SER A 146 3.11 -3.50 6.05
CA SER A 146 4.50 -3.44 6.50
C SER A 146 5.53 -3.64 5.39
N ALA A 147 5.10 -4.05 4.20
CA ALA A 147 5.99 -4.23 3.04
C ALA A 147 6.19 -2.93 2.26
N GLY A 148 5.18 -2.03 2.25
CA GLY A 148 5.18 -0.89 1.36
C GLY A 148 5.07 -1.29 -0.12
N SER A 149 5.48 -0.41 -1.03
CA SER A 149 5.57 -0.67 -2.46
C SER A 149 6.80 0.00 -3.05
N ALA A 150 7.69 -0.80 -3.59
CA ALA A 150 8.89 -0.28 -4.25
C ALA A 150 8.53 0.48 -5.54
N SER A 151 9.34 1.47 -5.87
CA SER A 151 9.26 2.15 -7.15
C SER A 151 9.48 1.15 -8.30
N ARG A 152 8.62 1.20 -9.32
CA ARG A 152 8.69 0.32 -10.48
C ARG A 152 8.62 1.13 -11.76
N GLN A 153 9.38 0.69 -12.78
CA GLN A 153 9.28 1.27 -14.10
C GLN A 153 7.94 0.92 -14.74
N GLN A 154 7.26 1.93 -15.26
CA GLN A 154 5.99 1.82 -15.96
C GLN A 154 6.22 1.61 -17.46
N SER A 155 5.16 1.25 -18.18
CA SER A 155 5.23 0.98 -19.63
C SER A 155 5.61 2.20 -20.48
N ASP A 156 5.38 3.40 -19.96
CA ASP A 156 5.75 4.69 -20.58
C ASP A 156 7.20 5.13 -20.27
N GLY A 157 7.95 4.31 -19.50
CA GLY A 157 9.32 4.57 -19.11
C GLY A 157 9.47 5.42 -17.84
N THR A 158 8.38 5.91 -17.26
CA THR A 158 8.39 6.59 -15.96
C THR A 158 8.51 5.60 -14.82
N TYR A 159 8.69 6.10 -13.59
CA TYR A 159 8.71 5.26 -12.39
C TYR A 159 7.55 5.63 -11.48
N SER A 160 6.89 4.61 -10.92
CA SER A 160 5.92 4.81 -9.84
C SER A 160 6.64 5.36 -8.60
N THR A 161 5.94 6.17 -7.81
CA THR A 161 6.46 6.63 -6.53
C THR A 161 6.55 5.46 -5.55
N GLU A 162 7.67 5.36 -4.83
CA GLU A 162 7.81 4.42 -3.72
C GLU A 162 6.83 4.77 -2.60
N ILE A 163 6.19 3.75 -2.03
CA ILE A 163 5.35 3.86 -0.84
C ILE A 163 6.04 3.11 0.29
N LYS A 164 6.54 3.84 1.28
CA LYS A 164 7.21 3.26 2.44
C LYS A 164 6.29 2.31 3.21
N PRO A 165 6.86 1.33 3.96
CA PRO A 165 6.10 0.57 4.95
C PRO A 165 5.28 1.45 5.89
N TYR A 166 4.12 0.95 6.34
CA TYR A 166 3.22 1.60 7.31
C TYR A 166 2.67 2.96 6.88
N THR A 167 2.52 3.18 5.57
CA THR A 167 2.00 4.43 5.03
C THR A 167 0.47 4.46 5.05
N THR A 168 -0.11 5.51 5.60
CA THR A 168 -1.51 5.90 5.40
C THR A 168 -1.63 6.63 4.07
N LEU A 169 -2.61 6.26 3.26
CA LEU A 169 -2.84 6.83 1.93
C LEU A 169 -4.11 7.65 1.94
N ILE A 170 -4.05 8.80 1.29
CA ILE A 170 -5.20 9.68 1.12
C ILE A 170 -5.51 9.72 -0.38
N TYR A 171 -6.75 9.44 -0.75
CA TYR A 171 -7.18 9.56 -2.14
C TYR A 171 -8.41 10.47 -2.24
N GLU A 172 -8.44 11.27 -3.27
CA GLU A 172 -9.67 11.83 -3.84
C GLU A 172 -10.01 11.00 -5.07
N ILE A 173 -11.24 10.48 -5.14
CA ILE A 173 -11.72 9.59 -6.21
C ILE A 173 -13.02 10.14 -6.74
N GLU A 174 -13.14 10.22 -8.06
CA GLU A 174 -14.38 10.55 -8.77
C GLU A 174 -14.71 9.42 -9.76
N VAL A 175 -15.80 8.71 -9.52
CA VAL A 175 -16.26 7.64 -10.40
C VAL A 175 -17.06 8.23 -11.55
N THR A 176 -16.66 7.93 -12.78
CA THR A 176 -17.37 8.43 -13.97
C THR A 176 -18.38 7.43 -14.51
N ARG A 177 -18.04 6.15 -14.54
CA ARG A 177 -18.96 5.09 -15.00
C ARG A 177 -18.48 3.69 -14.62
N VAL A 178 -19.40 2.73 -14.64
CA VAL A 178 -19.11 1.30 -14.65
C VAL A 178 -18.97 0.87 -16.11
N THR A 179 -17.87 0.17 -16.45
CA THR A 179 -17.62 -0.33 -17.82
C THR A 179 -17.97 -1.79 -17.95
N GLU A 180 -17.73 -2.58 -16.89
CA GLU A 180 -18.13 -3.99 -16.77
C GLU A 180 -18.63 -4.23 -15.35
N PRO A 181 -19.87 -4.78 -15.19
CA PRO A 181 -20.50 -5.03 -13.88
C PRO A 181 -19.91 -6.20 -13.11
#